data_712524b11ca096e1ce0a3edbe1d8e0df
#
_entry.id   712524b11ca096e1ce0a3edbe1d8e0df
#
_cell.length_a   1.000
_cell.length_b   1.000
_cell.length_c   1.000
_cell.angle_alpha   90.00
_cell.angle_beta   90.00
_cell.angle_gamma   90.00
#
_symmetry.space_group_name_H-M   'P 1'
#
loop_
_entity.id
_entity.type
_entity.pdbx_description
1 polymer ?
#
loop_
_entity_poly.entity_id
_entity_poly.type
_entity_poly.pdbx_seq_one_letter_code
_entity_poly.pdbx_strand_id
1 'polypeptide(L)'
;RQLTDDFYATSVNQHETSLDFKVNEWPDEEFTIPMVGEYNVNNALAAIAVGKQLHITPAHIKKALKNVELTENRAEWVNGAQGERILSDVYNSNPTAAKQVLKTIEELPTTGKRIAVLGDMLELGDASARLHASLAANIDPKKIEEVYLVGTEMENLQDALEKQGY
;
A
#
# COMPACT_ATOMS: atom_id res chain seq x y z
N ARG A 1 -7.76 12.53 6.89
CA ARG A 1 -9.08 12.15 7.40
C ARG A 1 -9.78 13.35 8.01
N GLN A 2 -11.12 13.37 7.90
CA GLN A 2 -11.89 14.49 8.46
C GLN A 2 -12.02 14.31 9.96
N LEU A 3 -11.83 15.38 10.72
CA LEU A 3 -11.98 15.40 12.18
C LEU A 3 -13.41 15.09 12.67
N THR A 4 -14.34 14.87 11.73
CA THR A 4 -15.75 14.53 11.98
C THR A 4 -16.01 13.03 11.99
N ASP A 5 -15.00 12.18 11.70
CA ASP A 5 -15.15 10.75 11.75
C ASP A 5 -15.20 10.27 13.21
N ASP A 6 -16.16 9.41 13.54
CA ASP A 6 -16.35 8.88 14.91
C ASP A 6 -15.17 8.03 15.39
N PHE A 7 -14.45 7.39 14.45
CA PHE A 7 -13.32 6.52 14.71
C PHE A 7 -12.21 6.71 13.66
N TYR A 8 -11.03 7.18 14.10
CA TYR A 8 -9.93 7.52 13.20
C TYR A 8 -8.55 7.37 13.87
N ALA A 9 -7.51 7.25 13.06
CA ALA A 9 -6.13 7.30 13.52
C ALA A 9 -5.69 8.74 13.80
N THR A 10 -5.11 8.99 14.98
CA THR A 10 -4.59 10.30 15.40
C THR A 10 -3.14 10.50 15.00
N SER A 11 -2.37 9.41 14.89
CA SER A 11 -0.99 9.41 14.39
C SER A 11 -0.72 8.13 13.62
N VAL A 12 0.15 8.20 12.63
CA VAL A 12 0.65 7.05 11.87
C VAL A 12 2.15 7.23 11.65
N ASN A 13 2.93 6.22 12.01
CA ASN A 13 4.37 6.17 11.80
C ASN A 13 4.69 4.93 10.94
N GLN A 14 5.24 5.14 9.75
CA GLN A 14 5.66 4.06 8.88
C GLN A 14 7.12 3.68 9.17
N HIS A 15 7.33 2.40 9.40
CA HIS A 15 8.64 1.76 9.51
C HIS A 15 8.94 0.95 8.23
N GLU A 16 10.08 0.35 8.19
CA GLU A 16 10.54 -0.42 7.04
C GLU A 16 9.64 -1.62 6.70
N THR A 17 9.05 -2.27 7.71
CA THR A 17 8.20 -3.47 7.54
C THR A 17 6.91 -3.42 8.34
N SER A 18 6.60 -2.32 9.01
CA SER A 18 5.43 -2.19 9.88
C SER A 18 4.90 -0.76 9.91
N LEU A 19 3.71 -0.63 10.45
CA LEU A 19 3.08 0.64 10.78
C LEU A 19 2.72 0.65 12.25
N ASP A 20 3.09 1.73 12.96
CA ASP A 20 2.57 2.05 14.27
C ASP A 20 1.56 3.19 14.16
N PHE A 21 0.46 3.09 14.88
CA PHE A 21 -0.56 4.14 14.87
C PHE A 21 -1.34 4.20 16.17
N LYS A 22 -1.92 5.36 16.43
CA LYS A 22 -2.83 5.58 17.56
C LYS A 22 -4.24 5.89 17.04
N VAL A 23 -5.23 5.62 17.87
CA VAL A 23 -6.65 5.89 17.57
C VAL A 23 -7.24 6.88 18.58
N ASN A 24 -8.22 7.66 18.14
CA ASN A 24 -8.87 8.66 18.99
C ASN A 24 -9.58 8.06 20.21
N GLU A 25 -10.10 6.84 20.09
CA GLU A 25 -10.83 6.17 21.17
C GLU A 25 -9.95 5.73 22.34
N TRP A 26 -8.70 5.35 22.05
CA TRP A 26 -7.70 4.92 23.04
C TRP A 26 -6.37 5.68 22.81
N PRO A 27 -6.29 6.96 23.18
CA PRO A 27 -5.17 7.83 22.81
C PRO A 27 -3.83 7.41 23.43
N ASP A 28 -3.87 6.69 24.55
CA ASP A 28 -2.68 6.18 25.23
C ASP A 28 -2.20 4.83 24.67
N GLU A 29 -3.01 4.19 23.80
CA GLU A 29 -2.68 2.91 23.20
C GLU A 29 -2.06 3.09 21.82
N GLU A 30 -0.95 2.43 21.59
CA GLU A 30 -0.31 2.33 20.29
C GLU A 30 -0.52 0.94 19.69
N PHE A 31 -0.97 0.89 18.44
CA PHE A 31 -1.23 -0.33 17.69
C PHE A 31 -0.17 -0.51 16.62
N THR A 32 0.23 -1.75 16.38
CA THR A 32 1.21 -2.12 15.34
C THR A 32 0.59 -3.13 14.39
N ILE A 33 0.84 -2.96 13.09
CA ILE A 33 0.56 -3.98 12.06
C ILE A 33 1.83 -4.27 11.26
N PRO A 34 2.12 -5.54 10.92
CA PRO A 34 3.30 -5.95 10.14
C PRO A 34 3.11 -5.72 8.64
N MET A 35 2.71 -4.51 8.27
CA MET A 35 2.41 -4.10 6.89
C MET A 35 2.99 -2.71 6.63
N VAL A 36 3.25 -2.40 5.36
CA VAL A 36 3.62 -1.06 4.90
C VAL A 36 2.47 -0.40 4.14
N GLY A 37 2.54 0.91 3.98
CA GLY A 37 1.51 1.72 3.32
C GLY A 37 0.40 2.17 4.27
N GLU A 38 0.32 3.48 4.49
CA GLU A 38 -0.65 4.10 5.42
C GLU A 38 -2.11 3.70 5.17
N TYR A 39 -2.46 3.31 3.93
CA TYR A 39 -3.79 2.83 3.59
C TYR A 39 -4.20 1.57 4.39
N ASN A 40 -3.24 0.75 4.83
CA ASN A 40 -3.51 -0.42 5.65
C ASN A 40 -3.98 -0.07 7.07
N VAL A 41 -3.72 1.14 7.56
CA VAL A 41 -4.31 1.64 8.79
C VAL A 41 -5.83 1.68 8.70
N ASN A 42 -6.40 1.95 7.51
CA ASN A 42 -7.86 1.93 7.33
C ASN A 42 -8.44 0.54 7.53
N ASN A 43 -7.75 -0.49 7.04
CA ASN A 43 -8.14 -1.88 7.22
C ASN A 43 -8.05 -2.27 8.70
N ALA A 44 -6.97 -1.87 9.38
CA ALA A 44 -6.81 -2.10 10.82
C ALA A 44 -7.89 -1.39 11.64
N LEU A 45 -8.24 -0.14 11.30
CA LEU A 45 -9.32 0.60 11.98
C LEU A 45 -10.66 -0.11 11.87
N ALA A 46 -10.99 -0.70 10.71
CA ALA A 46 -12.21 -1.49 10.56
C ALA A 46 -12.20 -2.71 11.50
N ALA A 47 -11.07 -3.43 11.57
CA ALA A 47 -10.92 -4.58 12.48
C ALA A 47 -11.02 -4.15 13.96
N ILE A 48 -10.39 -3.04 14.35
CA ILE A 48 -10.46 -2.48 15.70
C ILE A 48 -11.91 -2.09 16.05
N ALA A 49 -12.63 -1.45 15.13
CA ALA A 49 -14.02 -1.04 15.34
C ALA A 49 -14.93 -2.26 15.60
N VAL A 50 -14.74 -3.35 14.83
CA VAL A 50 -15.46 -4.61 15.07
C VAL A 50 -15.06 -5.21 16.42
N GLY A 51 -13.77 -5.27 16.74
CA GLY A 51 -13.29 -5.75 18.04
C GLY A 51 -13.89 -4.99 19.22
N LYS A 52 -13.97 -3.65 19.11
CA LYS A 52 -14.63 -2.80 20.11
C LYS A 52 -16.10 -3.16 20.28
N GLN A 53 -16.86 -3.36 19.20
CA GLN A 53 -18.26 -3.75 19.26
C GLN A 53 -18.46 -5.12 19.92
N LEU A 54 -17.50 -6.01 19.79
CA LEU A 54 -17.47 -7.31 20.44
C LEU A 54 -16.90 -7.28 21.88
N HIS A 55 -16.65 -6.09 22.43
CA HIS A 55 -16.07 -5.87 23.76
C HIS A 55 -14.69 -6.53 23.97
N ILE A 56 -13.91 -6.68 22.90
CA ILE A 56 -12.52 -7.15 22.98
C ILE A 56 -11.66 -6.00 23.52
N THR A 57 -10.82 -6.31 24.51
CA THR A 57 -9.97 -5.29 25.13
C THR A 57 -8.88 -4.77 24.16
N PRO A 58 -8.44 -3.50 24.28
CA PRO A 58 -7.35 -2.96 23.47
C PRO A 58 -6.09 -3.83 23.47
N ALA A 59 -5.73 -4.41 24.61
CA ALA A 59 -4.57 -5.29 24.74
C ALA A 59 -4.66 -6.55 23.87
N HIS A 60 -5.83 -7.16 23.78
CA HIS A 60 -6.06 -8.31 22.91
C HIS A 60 -6.06 -7.92 21.43
N ILE A 61 -6.66 -6.78 21.09
CA ILE A 61 -6.67 -6.24 19.72
C ILE A 61 -5.22 -5.95 19.27
N LYS A 62 -4.42 -5.27 20.09
CA LYS A 62 -3.00 -5.01 19.83
C LYS A 62 -2.24 -6.30 19.54
N LYS A 63 -2.42 -7.31 20.39
CA LYS A 63 -1.78 -8.61 20.20
C LYS A 63 -2.19 -9.28 18.89
N ALA A 64 -3.48 -9.24 18.54
CA ALA A 64 -3.98 -9.83 17.30
C ALA A 64 -3.44 -9.10 16.08
N LEU A 65 -3.50 -7.77 16.04
CA LEU A 65 -3.00 -6.97 14.93
C LEU A 65 -1.49 -7.13 14.69
N LYS A 66 -0.70 -7.19 15.77
CA LYS A 66 0.75 -7.41 15.68
C LYS A 66 1.12 -8.77 15.07
N ASN A 67 0.28 -9.77 15.28
CA ASN A 67 0.50 -11.15 14.84
C ASN A 67 -0.43 -11.56 13.70
N VAL A 68 -0.99 -10.59 12.95
CA VAL A 68 -1.84 -10.93 11.82
C VAL A 68 -1.02 -11.66 10.75
N GLU A 69 -1.54 -12.79 10.31
CA GLU A 69 -1.00 -13.51 9.15
C GLU A 69 -1.48 -12.82 7.88
N LEU A 70 -0.55 -12.41 7.05
CA LEU A 70 -0.86 -11.74 5.79
C LEU A 70 -1.21 -12.77 4.74
N THR A 71 -2.15 -12.44 3.87
CA THR A 71 -2.39 -13.22 2.65
C THR A 71 -1.19 -13.06 1.72
N GLU A 72 -0.70 -14.16 1.17
CA GLU A 72 0.39 -14.15 0.19
C GLU A 72 0.14 -13.14 -0.93
N ASN A 73 1.20 -12.49 -1.37
CA ASN A 73 1.16 -11.50 -2.45
C ASN A 73 0.25 -10.28 -2.19
N ARG A 74 0.06 -9.92 -0.91
CA ARG A 74 -0.63 -8.68 -0.52
C ARG A 74 0.29 -7.81 0.33
N ALA A 75 0.95 -6.84 -0.32
CA ALA A 75 1.97 -5.98 0.29
C ALA A 75 3.02 -6.78 1.10
N GLU A 76 3.38 -7.95 0.60
CA GLU A 76 4.29 -8.90 1.23
C GLU A 76 5.73 -8.60 0.84
N TRP A 77 6.65 -8.59 1.82
CA TRP A 77 8.07 -8.50 1.55
C TRP A 77 8.68 -9.86 1.22
N VAL A 78 9.24 -9.98 0.02
CA VAL A 78 9.95 -11.16 -0.46
C VAL A 78 11.40 -10.78 -0.75
N ASN A 79 12.34 -11.68 -0.41
CA ASN A 79 13.75 -11.51 -0.75
C ASN A 79 14.04 -12.17 -2.09
N GLY A 80 14.63 -11.42 -3.01
CA GLY A 80 15.13 -11.94 -4.26
C GLY A 80 16.45 -12.71 -4.11
N ALA A 81 16.83 -13.42 -5.16
CA ALA A 81 17.99 -14.32 -5.13
C ALA A 81 19.35 -13.60 -5.04
N GLN A 82 19.42 -12.33 -5.40
CA GLN A 82 20.65 -11.53 -5.41
C GLN A 82 20.64 -10.42 -4.34
N GLY A 83 19.69 -10.49 -3.40
CA GLY A 83 19.56 -9.55 -2.29
C GLY A 83 18.57 -8.42 -2.54
N GLU A 84 17.80 -8.49 -3.62
CA GLU A 84 16.71 -7.56 -3.86
C GLU A 84 15.63 -7.72 -2.79
N ARG A 85 15.01 -6.60 -2.41
CA ARG A 85 13.80 -6.59 -1.60
C ARG A 85 12.60 -6.29 -2.49
N ILE A 86 11.67 -7.21 -2.56
CA ILE A 86 10.50 -7.14 -3.43
C ILE A 86 9.27 -6.94 -2.56
N LEU A 87 8.54 -5.85 -2.77
CA LEU A 87 7.21 -5.68 -2.21
C LEU A 87 6.20 -6.29 -3.20
N SER A 88 5.73 -7.49 -2.90
CA SER A 88 4.77 -8.22 -3.73
C SER A 88 3.33 -7.82 -3.37
N ASP A 89 2.59 -7.28 -4.35
CA ASP A 89 1.17 -6.95 -4.22
C ASP A 89 0.40 -7.39 -5.48
N VAL A 90 0.66 -8.63 -5.90
CA VAL A 90 0.19 -9.16 -7.20
C VAL A 90 -1.05 -10.05 -7.10
N TYR A 91 -1.65 -10.21 -5.93
CA TYR A 91 -2.86 -11.01 -5.76
C TYR A 91 -4.04 -10.46 -6.58
N ASN A 92 -4.24 -9.16 -6.55
CA ASN A 92 -5.23 -8.44 -7.37
C ASN A 92 -4.82 -6.98 -7.46
N SER A 93 -4.89 -6.40 -8.65
CA SER A 93 -4.53 -5.01 -8.88
C SER A 93 -5.73 -4.19 -9.32
N ASN A 94 -5.83 -2.98 -8.78
CA ASN A 94 -6.77 -1.97 -9.22
C ASN A 94 -6.11 -0.58 -9.16
N PRO A 95 -6.64 0.43 -9.87
CA PRO A 95 -5.98 1.73 -9.98
C PRO A 95 -5.72 2.41 -8.64
N THR A 96 -6.60 2.26 -7.66
CA THR A 96 -6.45 2.86 -6.33
C THR A 96 -5.35 2.18 -5.54
N ALA A 97 -5.35 0.85 -5.50
CA ALA A 97 -4.31 0.08 -4.81
C ALA A 97 -2.93 0.31 -5.45
N ALA A 98 -2.83 0.22 -6.78
CA ALA A 98 -1.57 0.44 -7.49
C ALA A 98 -0.96 1.82 -7.17
N LYS A 99 -1.77 2.89 -7.18
CA LYS A 99 -1.31 4.24 -6.80
C LYS A 99 -0.79 4.31 -5.36
N GLN A 100 -1.46 3.62 -4.43
CA GLN A 100 -1.05 3.61 -3.03
C GLN A 100 0.26 2.83 -2.82
N VAL A 101 0.43 1.71 -3.51
CA VAL A 101 1.68 0.92 -3.45
C VAL A 101 2.84 1.70 -4.06
N LEU A 102 2.65 2.35 -5.22
CA LEU A 102 3.64 3.23 -5.84
C LEU A 102 4.07 4.33 -4.88
N LYS A 103 3.12 5.05 -4.27
CA LYS A 103 3.41 6.06 -3.25
C LYS A 103 4.20 5.47 -2.08
N THR A 104 3.81 4.31 -1.58
CA THR A 104 4.51 3.63 -0.48
C THR A 104 5.96 3.35 -0.83
N ILE A 105 6.23 2.78 -2.01
CA ILE A 105 7.59 2.48 -2.48
C ILE A 105 8.42 3.76 -2.64
N GLU A 106 7.84 4.86 -3.07
CA GLU A 106 8.54 6.14 -3.15
C GLU A 106 8.94 6.73 -1.80
N GLU A 107 8.18 6.45 -0.76
CA GLU A 107 8.38 6.98 0.60
C GLU A 107 9.29 6.10 1.47
N LEU A 108 9.37 4.80 1.19
CA LEU A 108 10.22 3.88 1.95
C LEU A 108 11.70 4.21 1.76
N PRO A 109 12.49 4.21 2.86
CA PRO A 109 13.93 4.43 2.74
C PRO A 109 14.60 3.29 1.97
N THR A 110 15.50 3.63 1.06
CA THR A 110 16.35 2.67 0.34
C THR A 110 17.70 3.28 0.04
N THR A 111 18.72 2.42 -0.05
CA THR A 111 20.07 2.76 -0.54
C THR A 111 20.29 2.31 -1.99
N GLY A 112 19.37 1.50 -2.52
CA GLY A 112 19.41 0.98 -3.87
C GLY A 112 18.41 1.66 -4.79
N LYS A 113 18.38 1.23 -6.03
CA LYS A 113 17.40 1.64 -7.03
C LYS A 113 15.98 1.15 -6.66
N ARG A 114 15.00 1.97 -6.98
CA ARG A 114 13.58 1.54 -6.97
C ARG A 114 13.17 1.17 -8.38
N ILE A 115 12.61 -0.02 -8.49
CA ILE A 115 12.12 -0.57 -9.75
C ILE A 115 10.65 -0.94 -9.55
N ALA A 116 9.79 -0.51 -10.47
CA ALA A 116 8.39 -0.93 -10.49
C ALA A 116 8.17 -1.97 -11.60
N VAL A 117 7.48 -3.06 -11.26
CA VAL A 117 6.99 -4.04 -12.25
C VAL A 117 5.47 -4.03 -12.16
N LEU A 118 4.81 -3.57 -13.21
CA LEU A 118 3.37 -3.35 -13.23
C LEU A 118 2.72 -4.21 -14.32
N GLY A 119 1.66 -4.91 -13.95
CA GLY A 119 0.88 -5.75 -14.85
C GLY A 119 -0.52 -5.18 -15.09
N ASP A 120 -1.20 -5.71 -16.10
CA ASP A 120 -2.56 -5.31 -16.44
C ASP A 120 -3.50 -5.38 -15.24
N MET A 121 -4.34 -4.35 -15.11
CA MET A 121 -5.45 -4.32 -14.16
C MET A 121 -6.72 -4.77 -14.88
N LEU A 122 -7.29 -5.89 -14.44
CA LEU A 122 -8.45 -6.50 -15.07
C LEU A 122 -9.77 -5.87 -14.60
N GLU A 123 -10.86 -6.19 -15.29
CA GLU A 123 -12.23 -5.82 -14.92
C GLU A 123 -12.52 -4.30 -14.89
N LEU A 124 -11.76 -3.49 -15.64
CA LEU A 124 -11.93 -2.04 -15.70
C LEU A 124 -12.88 -1.57 -16.81
N GLY A 125 -13.34 -2.48 -17.67
CA GLY A 125 -14.26 -2.17 -18.78
C GLY A 125 -13.72 -1.05 -19.68
N ASP A 126 -14.62 -0.20 -20.20
CA ASP A 126 -14.29 0.90 -21.11
C ASP A 126 -13.34 1.96 -20.51
N ALA A 127 -13.15 1.94 -19.19
CA ALA A 127 -12.25 2.86 -18.51
C ALA A 127 -10.80 2.37 -18.47
N SER A 128 -10.52 1.14 -18.94
CA SER A 128 -9.22 0.47 -18.81
C SER A 128 -8.06 1.34 -19.27
N ALA A 129 -8.06 1.76 -20.52
CA ALA A 129 -7.00 2.58 -21.12
C ALA A 129 -6.70 3.85 -20.28
N ARG A 130 -7.74 4.57 -19.92
CA ARG A 130 -7.62 5.81 -19.14
C ARG A 130 -7.09 5.55 -17.72
N LEU A 131 -7.51 4.47 -17.09
CA LEU A 131 -7.12 4.12 -15.74
C LEU A 131 -5.67 3.63 -15.69
N HIS A 132 -5.21 2.83 -16.66
CA HIS A 132 -3.81 2.47 -16.80
C HIS A 132 -2.93 3.70 -17.02
N ALA A 133 -3.25 4.54 -17.98
CA ALA A 133 -2.52 5.79 -18.24
C ALA A 133 -2.44 6.70 -16.99
N SER A 134 -3.48 6.69 -16.14
CA SER A 134 -3.53 7.54 -14.94
C SER A 134 -2.48 7.19 -13.89
N LEU A 135 -1.86 6.02 -13.94
CA LEU A 135 -0.78 5.63 -13.02
C LEU A 135 0.48 6.46 -13.24
N ALA A 136 0.72 6.96 -14.45
CA ALA A 136 1.90 7.78 -14.77
C ALA A 136 2.06 8.99 -13.84
N ALA A 137 0.95 9.62 -13.43
CA ALA A 137 0.96 10.74 -12.49
C ALA A 137 1.43 10.36 -11.06
N ASN A 138 1.57 9.07 -10.76
CA ASN A 138 1.99 8.53 -9.48
C ASN A 138 3.37 7.85 -9.54
N ILE A 139 4.13 8.07 -10.61
CA ILE A 139 5.47 7.53 -10.82
C ILE A 139 6.41 8.72 -11.01
N ASP A 140 7.20 9.04 -9.99
CA ASP A 140 8.21 10.08 -10.06
C ASP A 140 9.53 9.48 -10.58
N PRO A 141 10.03 9.87 -11.79
CA PRO A 141 11.27 9.33 -12.35
C PRO A 141 12.51 9.64 -11.52
N LYS A 142 12.43 10.57 -10.57
CA LYS A 142 13.50 10.84 -9.61
C LYS A 142 13.54 9.86 -8.45
N LYS A 143 12.47 9.11 -8.25
CA LYS A 143 12.31 8.17 -7.14
C LYS A 143 12.22 6.72 -7.61
N ILE A 144 11.49 6.45 -8.69
CA ILE A 144 11.40 5.13 -9.33
C ILE A 144 12.20 5.22 -10.62
N GLU A 145 13.33 4.56 -10.68
CA GLU A 145 14.32 4.73 -11.75
C GLU A 145 14.02 3.87 -12.99
N GLU A 146 13.33 2.75 -12.79
CA GLU A 146 13.00 1.83 -13.86
C GLU A 146 11.57 1.31 -13.68
N VAL A 147 10.82 1.23 -14.79
CA VAL A 147 9.47 0.68 -14.83
C VAL A 147 9.38 -0.40 -15.89
N TYR A 148 9.02 -1.61 -15.47
CA TYR A 148 8.75 -2.73 -16.36
C TYR A 148 7.25 -2.94 -16.45
N LEU A 149 6.73 -3.02 -17.67
CA LEU A 149 5.31 -3.13 -17.96
C LEU A 149 5.01 -4.49 -18.58
N VAL A 150 3.99 -5.17 -18.07
CA VAL A 150 3.60 -6.52 -18.50
C VAL A 150 2.11 -6.53 -18.84
N GLY A 151 1.79 -6.84 -20.09
CA GLY A 151 0.43 -6.92 -20.60
C GLY A 151 0.09 -5.82 -21.61
N THR A 152 -0.97 -6.04 -22.38
CA THR A 152 -1.36 -5.16 -23.49
C THR A 152 -1.99 -3.85 -23.03
N GLU A 153 -2.71 -3.86 -21.92
CA GLU A 153 -3.34 -2.66 -21.35
C GLU A 153 -2.29 -1.67 -20.79
N MET A 154 -1.12 -2.19 -20.42
CA MET A 154 0.02 -1.37 -19.97
C MET A 154 0.65 -0.51 -21.07
N GLU A 155 0.36 -0.75 -22.36
CA GLU A 155 0.77 0.14 -23.45
C GLU A 155 0.24 1.59 -23.22
N ASN A 156 -0.95 1.71 -22.64
CA ASN A 156 -1.52 3.01 -22.30
C ASN A 156 -0.71 3.76 -21.21
N LEU A 157 -0.12 3.02 -20.28
CA LEU A 157 0.77 3.58 -19.26
C LEU A 157 2.12 3.92 -19.87
N GLN A 158 2.66 3.07 -20.75
CA GLN A 158 3.91 3.35 -21.47
C GLN A 158 3.81 4.66 -22.22
N ASP A 159 2.78 4.85 -23.04
CA ASP A 159 2.54 6.09 -23.79
C ASP A 159 2.47 7.33 -22.89
N ALA A 160 1.90 7.17 -21.70
CA ALA A 160 1.77 8.26 -20.74
C ALA A 160 3.12 8.59 -20.09
N LEU A 161 3.94 7.59 -19.75
CA LEU A 161 5.27 7.76 -19.18
C LEU A 161 6.25 8.40 -20.20
N GLU A 162 6.23 7.94 -21.45
CA GLU A 162 7.06 8.51 -22.52
C GLU A 162 6.75 10.00 -22.76
N LYS A 163 5.48 10.40 -22.68
CA LYS A 163 5.07 11.82 -22.76
C LYS A 163 5.56 12.67 -21.59
N GLN A 164 5.86 12.04 -20.45
CA GLN A 164 6.44 12.69 -19.27
C GLN A 164 7.98 12.70 -19.29
N GLY A 165 8.60 12.06 -20.30
CA GLY A 165 10.05 12.00 -20.46
C GLY A 165 10.72 10.86 -19.68
N TYR A 166 9.99 9.80 -19.43
CA TYR A 166 10.52 8.56 -18.86
C TYR A 166 11.39 7.82 -19.87
#